data_4cf717f12ab215b110f96fb5d661e69e
#
_entry.id   4cf717f12ab215b110f96fb5d661e69e
#
_cell.length_a   1.000
_cell.length_b   1.000
_cell.length_c   1.000
_cell.angle_alpha   90.00
_cell.angle_beta   90.00
_cell.angle_gamma   90.00
#
_symmetry.space_group_name_H-M   'P 1'
#
loop_
_entity.id
_entity.type
_entity.pdbx_description
1 polymer ?
#
loop_
_entity_poly.entity_id
_entity_poly.type
_entity_poly.pdbx_seq_one_letter_code
_entity_poly.pdbx_strand_id
1 'polypeptide(L)'
;MTGHWEMMGIYTQKPFITFTETGFPKELIDELEKRCGKRVIGNKSASGTEIIEELGEEEINTGAMIVYTSADSVMQICGNEETFDLANLYRCCEIARELTMKDEWRVGRVIARPYVGKKKGEFKRTSNRHDYALKPTGRTVLNALKDAGLDVIGVGKINDIFCGEGITQTYHSDSSVHGMQQTVEICKEDFHGLCFVNLVDFDALWGHRRNPEGYG
;
A
#
# COMPACT_ATOMS: atom_id res chain seq x y z
N MET A 1 -7.58 6.08 -0.26
CA MET A 1 -6.45 7.04 -0.24
C MET A 1 -6.90 8.42 -0.73
N THR A 2 -7.35 8.59 -1.99
CA THR A 2 -7.79 9.89 -2.56
C THR A 2 -8.86 10.59 -1.74
N GLY A 3 -9.91 9.89 -1.27
CA GLY A 3 -10.95 10.49 -0.45
C GLY A 3 -10.43 11.14 0.85
N HIS A 4 -9.42 10.54 1.50
CA HIS A 4 -8.77 11.16 2.66
C HIS A 4 -8.00 12.43 2.26
N TRP A 5 -7.37 12.41 1.09
CA TRP A 5 -6.68 13.60 0.57
C TRP A 5 -7.66 14.73 0.23
N GLU A 6 -8.82 14.39 -0.35
CA GLU A 6 -9.88 15.36 -0.66
C GLU A 6 -10.48 15.98 0.59
N MET A 7 -10.70 15.18 1.64
CA MET A 7 -11.12 15.72 2.95
C MET A 7 -10.11 16.74 3.51
N MET A 8 -8.82 16.58 3.17
CA MET A 8 -7.75 17.48 3.60
C MET A 8 -7.36 18.51 2.54
N GLY A 9 -8.22 18.78 1.55
CA GLY A 9 -8.14 19.92 0.64
C GLY A 9 -7.46 19.65 -0.70
N ILE A 10 -7.12 18.40 -1.04
CA ILE A 10 -6.62 18.08 -2.37
C ILE A 10 -7.79 17.77 -3.31
N TYR A 11 -7.88 18.51 -4.40
CA TYR A 11 -8.84 18.21 -5.45
C TYR A 11 -8.27 17.16 -6.42
N THR A 12 -8.82 15.95 -6.39
CA THR A 12 -8.39 14.84 -7.23
C THR A 12 -9.09 14.89 -8.58
N GLN A 13 -8.45 15.46 -9.59
CA GLN A 13 -9.02 15.57 -10.94
C GLN A 13 -9.01 14.24 -11.71
N LYS A 14 -7.99 13.40 -11.48
CA LYS A 14 -7.84 12.11 -12.13
C LYS A 14 -7.76 11.01 -11.08
N PRO A 15 -8.67 10.01 -11.13
CA PRO A 15 -8.57 8.85 -10.24
C PRO A 15 -7.29 8.06 -10.54
N PHE A 16 -6.82 7.30 -9.56
CA PHE A 16 -5.78 6.31 -9.82
C PHE A 16 -6.26 5.25 -10.80
N ILE A 17 -5.36 4.83 -11.68
CA ILE A 17 -5.65 3.77 -12.64
C ILE A 17 -5.65 2.42 -11.92
N THR A 18 -6.57 1.56 -12.28
CA THR A 18 -6.59 0.14 -11.90
C THR A 18 -6.28 -0.71 -13.12
N PHE A 19 -5.52 -1.77 -12.94
CA PHE A 19 -5.11 -2.69 -13.99
C PHE A 19 -5.69 -4.10 -13.79
N THR A 20 -6.89 -4.15 -13.17
CA THR A 20 -7.53 -5.40 -12.75
C THR A 20 -7.91 -6.31 -13.92
N GLU A 21 -8.37 -5.72 -15.04
CA GLU A 21 -8.86 -6.46 -16.20
C GLU A 21 -7.72 -6.96 -17.12
N THR A 22 -6.66 -6.17 -17.26
CA THR A 22 -5.63 -6.37 -18.29
C THR A 22 -4.27 -6.76 -17.76
N GLY A 23 -4.01 -6.58 -16.45
CA GLY A 23 -2.66 -6.46 -15.94
C GLY A 23 -2.02 -5.14 -16.38
N PHE A 24 -0.77 -4.95 -16.04
CA PHE A 24 -0.01 -3.74 -16.38
C PHE A 24 0.36 -3.72 -17.86
N PRO A 25 0.41 -2.53 -18.50
CA PRO A 25 0.80 -2.38 -19.90
C PRO A 25 2.18 -2.97 -20.16
N LYS A 26 2.34 -3.50 -21.38
CA LYS A 26 3.60 -4.15 -21.79
C LYS A 26 4.80 -3.21 -21.68
N GLU A 27 4.64 -1.95 -22.03
CA GLU A 27 5.68 -0.93 -21.97
C GLU A 27 6.19 -0.69 -20.54
N LEU A 28 5.30 -0.72 -19.55
CA LEU A 28 5.67 -0.64 -18.13
C LEU A 28 6.43 -1.89 -17.70
N ILE A 29 5.96 -3.06 -18.07
CA ILE A 29 6.61 -4.34 -17.73
C ILE A 29 7.99 -4.43 -18.38
N ASP A 30 8.13 -4.11 -19.66
CA ASP A 30 9.42 -4.14 -20.37
C ASP A 30 10.46 -3.20 -19.72
N GLU A 31 10.02 -2.00 -19.31
CA GLU A 31 10.93 -1.04 -18.63
C GLU A 31 11.28 -1.50 -17.20
N LEU A 32 10.33 -2.12 -16.51
CA LEU A 32 10.57 -2.70 -15.19
C LEU A 32 11.58 -3.86 -15.27
N GLU A 33 11.40 -4.78 -16.21
CA GLU A 33 12.33 -5.90 -16.47
C GLU A 33 13.75 -5.39 -16.77
N LYS A 34 13.85 -4.42 -17.67
CA LYS A 34 15.12 -3.80 -18.08
C LYS A 34 15.84 -3.17 -16.89
N ARG A 35 15.16 -2.40 -16.06
CA ARG A 35 15.76 -1.70 -14.92
C ARG A 35 16.06 -2.62 -13.74
N CYS A 36 15.22 -3.61 -13.50
CA CYS A 36 15.43 -4.61 -12.44
C CYS A 36 16.44 -5.69 -12.83
N GLY A 37 16.61 -5.95 -14.13
CA GLY A 37 17.43 -7.05 -14.65
C GLY A 37 16.80 -8.41 -14.39
N LYS A 38 15.47 -8.49 -14.28
CA LYS A 38 14.72 -9.71 -13.97
C LYS A 38 13.46 -9.79 -14.83
N ARG A 39 13.16 -10.99 -15.33
CA ARG A 39 11.94 -11.27 -16.08
C ARG A 39 10.72 -11.18 -15.16
N VAL A 40 9.62 -10.61 -15.63
CA VAL A 40 8.34 -10.57 -14.92
C VAL A 40 7.51 -11.80 -15.27
N ILE A 41 6.92 -12.41 -14.26
CA ILE A 41 5.89 -13.44 -14.38
C ILE A 41 4.64 -13.01 -13.61
N GLY A 42 3.47 -13.54 -14.01
CA GLY A 42 2.18 -13.19 -13.44
C GLY A 42 1.48 -12.10 -14.24
N ASN A 43 1.71 -10.84 -13.93
CA ASN A 43 1.08 -9.65 -14.54
C ASN A 43 -0.43 -9.78 -14.73
N LYS A 44 -1.13 -10.14 -13.68
CA LYS A 44 -2.59 -10.32 -13.66
C LYS A 44 -3.18 -9.90 -12.32
N SER A 45 -4.50 -9.79 -12.26
CA SER A 45 -5.21 -9.64 -10.99
C SER A 45 -5.25 -10.99 -10.27
N ALA A 46 -4.82 -11.02 -9.01
CA ALA A 46 -4.77 -12.23 -8.21
C ALA A 46 -4.80 -11.97 -6.70
N SER A 47 -5.17 -13.00 -5.95
CA SER A 47 -4.85 -13.09 -4.52
C SER A 47 -3.36 -13.37 -4.35
N GLY A 48 -2.72 -12.67 -3.44
CA GLY A 48 -1.28 -12.84 -3.28
C GLY A 48 -0.87 -14.17 -2.63
N THR A 49 -1.76 -14.93 -1.99
CA THR A 49 -1.48 -16.30 -1.55
C THR A 49 -1.60 -17.27 -2.72
N GLU A 50 -2.61 -17.09 -3.56
CA GLU A 50 -2.81 -17.94 -4.74
C GLU A 50 -1.70 -17.78 -5.76
N ILE A 51 -1.27 -16.55 -6.04
CA ILE A 51 -0.23 -16.31 -7.05
C ILE A 51 1.14 -16.84 -6.62
N ILE A 52 1.45 -16.82 -5.32
CA ILE A 52 2.68 -17.43 -4.80
C ILE A 52 2.62 -18.96 -4.94
N GLU A 53 1.47 -19.57 -4.65
CA GLU A 53 1.26 -21.01 -4.85
C GLU A 53 1.32 -21.43 -6.33
N GLU A 54 0.93 -20.54 -7.24
CA GLU A 54 0.96 -20.77 -8.70
C GLU A 54 2.37 -20.60 -9.29
N LEU A 55 3.10 -19.55 -8.90
CA LEU A 55 4.31 -19.09 -9.58
C LEU A 55 5.59 -19.16 -8.71
N GLY A 56 5.48 -19.49 -7.43
CA GLY A 56 6.61 -19.45 -6.51
C GLY A 56 7.74 -20.42 -6.89
N GLU A 57 7.43 -21.61 -7.38
CA GLU A 57 8.47 -22.54 -7.86
C GLU A 57 9.16 -22.02 -9.13
N GLU A 58 8.41 -21.40 -10.05
CA GLU A 58 9.00 -20.79 -11.25
C GLU A 58 9.92 -19.63 -10.86
N GLU A 59 9.49 -18.77 -9.93
CA GLU A 59 10.31 -17.66 -9.42
C GLU A 59 11.62 -18.16 -8.82
N ILE A 60 11.58 -19.17 -7.92
CA ILE A 60 12.76 -19.75 -7.27
C ILE A 60 13.72 -20.33 -8.30
N ASN A 61 13.19 -21.07 -9.29
CA ASN A 61 14.02 -21.78 -10.29
C ASN A 61 14.62 -20.85 -11.34
N THR A 62 13.96 -19.74 -11.67
CA THR A 62 14.37 -18.86 -12.76
C THR A 62 14.92 -17.51 -12.30
N GLY A 63 14.71 -17.13 -11.04
CA GLY A 63 15.00 -15.80 -10.51
C GLY A 63 14.09 -14.71 -11.08
N ALA A 64 12.95 -15.08 -11.69
CA ALA A 64 11.95 -14.15 -12.19
C ALA A 64 11.27 -13.39 -11.04
N MET A 65 10.58 -12.31 -11.37
CA MET A 65 9.87 -11.45 -10.42
C MET A 65 8.37 -11.64 -10.60
N ILE A 66 7.66 -12.05 -9.54
CA ILE A 66 6.20 -12.17 -9.59
C ILE A 66 5.59 -10.77 -9.44
N VAL A 67 4.91 -10.29 -10.48
CA VAL A 67 4.17 -9.02 -10.47
C VAL A 67 2.69 -9.28 -10.62
N TYR A 68 1.86 -8.65 -9.80
CA TYR A 68 0.41 -8.80 -9.86
C TYR A 68 -0.31 -7.56 -9.33
N THR A 69 -1.61 -7.47 -9.57
CA THR A 69 -2.48 -6.42 -9.04
C THR A 69 -3.68 -7.02 -8.29
N SER A 70 -4.56 -6.18 -7.79
CA SER A 70 -5.84 -6.55 -7.18
C SER A 70 -6.92 -5.56 -7.62
N ALA A 71 -8.08 -5.55 -6.96
CA ALA A 71 -9.14 -4.58 -7.25
C ALA A 71 -8.73 -3.12 -6.95
N ASP A 72 -7.74 -2.92 -6.10
CA ASP A 72 -7.20 -1.59 -5.80
C ASP A 72 -6.18 -1.13 -6.85
N SER A 73 -5.88 0.18 -6.85
CA SER A 73 -4.81 0.75 -7.65
C SER A 73 -3.43 0.45 -7.02
N VAL A 74 -2.96 -0.78 -7.20
CA VAL A 74 -1.71 -1.26 -6.59
C VAL A 74 -0.91 -2.13 -7.56
N MET A 75 0.41 -1.99 -7.52
CA MET A 75 1.35 -2.98 -8.07
C MET A 75 1.97 -3.76 -6.92
N GLN A 76 1.88 -5.06 -6.97
CA GLN A 76 2.43 -5.93 -5.93
C GLN A 76 3.53 -6.79 -6.53
N ILE A 77 4.65 -6.88 -5.84
CA ILE A 77 5.82 -7.64 -6.26
C ILE A 77 6.14 -8.66 -5.18
N CYS A 78 6.11 -9.95 -5.52
CA CYS A 78 6.56 -11.01 -4.62
C CYS A 78 7.99 -11.44 -4.98
N GLY A 79 8.75 -11.80 -3.96
CA GLY A 79 10.07 -12.41 -4.06
C GLY A 79 10.34 -13.30 -2.85
N ASN A 80 10.93 -14.47 -3.08
CA ASN A 80 11.35 -15.37 -2.02
C ASN A 80 12.57 -14.80 -1.29
N GLU A 81 12.53 -14.70 0.03
CA GLU A 81 13.62 -14.09 0.80
C GLU A 81 14.96 -14.80 0.67
N GLU A 82 14.95 -16.12 0.45
CA GLU A 82 16.18 -16.93 0.35
C GLU A 82 16.82 -16.90 -1.06
N THR A 83 16.00 -16.82 -2.12
CA THR A 83 16.46 -16.95 -3.51
C THR A 83 16.44 -15.63 -4.29
N PHE A 84 15.45 -14.79 -4.06
CA PHE A 84 15.36 -13.46 -4.68
C PHE A 84 16.16 -12.41 -3.93
N ASP A 85 16.28 -12.58 -2.61
CA ASP A 85 16.84 -11.66 -1.63
C ASP A 85 15.95 -10.42 -1.35
N LEU A 86 15.80 -10.11 -0.08
CA LEU A 86 14.92 -9.04 0.40
C LEU A 86 15.37 -7.64 -0.09
N ALA A 87 16.68 -7.38 -0.12
CA ALA A 87 17.21 -6.10 -0.61
C ALA A 87 16.94 -5.93 -2.11
N ASN A 88 17.06 -7.00 -2.90
CA ASN A 88 16.70 -6.98 -4.33
C ASN A 88 15.20 -6.75 -4.53
N LEU A 89 14.34 -7.36 -3.70
CA LEU A 89 12.90 -7.13 -3.77
C LEU A 89 12.56 -5.66 -3.51
N TYR A 90 13.13 -5.06 -2.48
CA TYR A 90 12.92 -3.64 -2.17
C TYR A 90 13.43 -2.74 -3.28
N ARG A 91 14.63 -2.99 -3.82
CA ARG A 91 15.17 -2.25 -4.96
C ARG A 91 14.24 -2.32 -6.19
N CYS A 92 13.68 -3.49 -6.49
CA CYS A 92 12.71 -3.62 -7.59
C CYS A 92 11.42 -2.84 -7.32
N CYS A 93 10.94 -2.82 -6.08
CA CYS A 93 9.77 -2.03 -5.70
C CYS A 93 10.03 -0.51 -5.77
N GLU A 94 11.21 -0.05 -5.42
CA GLU A 94 11.62 1.37 -5.58
C GLU A 94 11.64 1.77 -7.07
N ILE A 95 12.23 0.93 -7.94
CA ILE A 95 12.21 1.13 -9.39
C ILE A 95 10.76 1.16 -9.92
N ALA A 96 9.94 0.21 -9.48
CA ALA A 96 8.53 0.17 -9.84
C ALA A 96 7.78 1.44 -9.37
N ARG A 97 8.07 1.94 -8.16
CA ARG A 97 7.48 3.20 -7.66
C ARG A 97 7.88 4.39 -8.51
N GLU A 98 9.15 4.50 -8.93
CA GLU A 98 9.59 5.55 -9.83
C GLU A 98 8.87 5.49 -11.18
N LEU A 99 8.78 4.31 -11.80
CA LEU A 99 8.10 4.12 -13.09
C LEU A 99 6.62 4.48 -13.00
N THR A 100 5.96 4.06 -11.92
CA THR A 100 4.53 4.30 -11.69
C THR A 100 4.22 5.71 -11.18
N MET A 101 5.17 6.64 -11.21
CA MET A 101 4.92 8.08 -11.04
C MET A 101 4.41 8.74 -12.33
N LYS A 102 4.60 8.12 -13.51
CA LYS A 102 4.06 8.62 -14.78
C LYS A 102 2.53 8.54 -14.77
N ASP A 103 1.88 9.53 -15.34
CA ASP A 103 0.40 9.64 -15.32
C ASP A 103 -0.30 8.42 -15.89
N GLU A 104 0.20 7.87 -17.02
CA GLU A 104 -0.36 6.70 -17.68
C GLU A 104 -0.18 5.37 -16.92
N TRP A 105 0.71 5.34 -15.92
CA TRP A 105 1.03 4.15 -15.12
C TRP A 105 0.80 4.36 -13.62
N ARG A 106 0.24 5.50 -13.25
CA ARG A 106 0.15 5.91 -11.84
C ARG A 106 -0.75 5.00 -11.02
N VAL A 107 -0.14 4.26 -10.10
CA VAL A 107 -0.84 3.50 -9.07
C VAL A 107 -0.67 4.13 -7.70
N GLY A 108 -1.66 3.92 -6.83
CA GLY A 108 -1.64 4.47 -5.47
C GLY A 108 -0.53 3.91 -4.60
N ARG A 109 -0.17 2.63 -4.78
CA ARG A 109 0.88 1.94 -4.01
C ARG A 109 1.64 0.94 -4.85
N VAL A 110 2.93 0.80 -4.55
CA VAL A 110 3.72 -0.39 -4.89
C VAL A 110 3.98 -1.14 -3.59
N ILE A 111 3.83 -2.45 -3.56
CA ILE A 111 3.92 -3.25 -2.34
C ILE A 111 4.91 -4.39 -2.54
N ALA A 112 5.95 -4.41 -1.72
CA ALA A 112 6.81 -5.58 -1.57
C ALA A 112 6.10 -6.65 -0.76
N ARG A 113 6.03 -7.87 -1.29
CA ARG A 113 5.38 -9.04 -0.69
C ARG A 113 6.37 -10.19 -0.57
N PRO A 114 7.32 -10.13 0.37
CA PRO A 114 8.26 -11.21 0.58
C PRO A 114 7.58 -12.46 1.12
N TYR A 115 8.14 -13.61 0.77
CA TYR A 115 7.68 -14.92 1.23
C TYR A 115 8.85 -15.88 1.41
N VAL A 116 8.62 -16.98 2.11
CA VAL A 116 9.55 -18.09 2.33
C VAL A 116 8.90 -19.40 1.93
N GLY A 117 9.71 -20.46 1.82
CA GLY A 117 9.28 -21.81 1.41
C GLY A 117 10.00 -22.24 0.13
N LYS A 118 10.05 -23.54 -0.12
CA LYS A 118 10.84 -24.11 -1.23
C LYS A 118 9.98 -24.71 -2.34
N LYS A 119 8.74 -25.06 -2.04
CA LYS A 119 7.81 -25.69 -3.00
C LYS A 119 6.37 -25.35 -2.66
N LYS A 120 5.50 -25.63 -3.61
CA LYS A 120 4.05 -25.48 -3.47
C LYS A 120 3.53 -26.16 -2.19
N GLY A 121 2.66 -25.47 -1.47
CA GLY A 121 2.10 -25.90 -0.17
C GLY A 121 2.96 -25.51 1.05
N GLU A 122 4.20 -25.05 0.85
CA GLU A 122 5.08 -24.57 1.92
C GLU A 122 5.21 -23.05 1.95
N PHE A 123 4.74 -22.36 0.92
CA PHE A 123 4.91 -20.93 0.80
C PHE A 123 4.15 -20.13 1.88
N LYS A 124 4.86 -19.24 2.56
CA LYS A 124 4.31 -18.37 3.60
C LYS A 124 4.83 -16.95 3.44
N ARG A 125 3.91 -15.98 3.46
CA ARG A 125 4.29 -14.58 3.51
C ARG A 125 4.97 -14.27 4.83
N THR A 126 5.95 -13.37 4.77
CA THR A 126 6.66 -12.89 5.95
C THR A 126 6.11 -11.54 6.41
N SER A 127 6.57 -11.07 7.56
CA SER A 127 6.26 -9.74 8.10
C SER A 127 7.05 -8.62 7.44
N ASN A 128 8.04 -8.95 6.59
CA ASN A 128 8.90 -7.98 5.89
C ASN A 128 8.22 -7.30 4.68
N ARG A 129 6.87 -7.25 4.71
CA ARG A 129 6.09 -6.45 3.77
C ARG A 129 6.49 -4.98 3.88
N HIS A 130 6.65 -4.31 2.73
CA HIS A 130 6.88 -2.88 2.67
C HIS A 130 6.01 -2.21 1.61
N ASP A 131 5.34 -1.11 1.97
CA ASP A 131 4.44 -0.36 1.10
C ASP A 131 5.10 0.95 0.67
N TYR A 132 5.27 1.14 -0.64
CA TYR A 132 5.73 2.38 -1.27
C TYR A 132 4.51 3.17 -1.73
N ALA A 133 3.91 3.91 -0.81
CA ALA A 133 2.72 4.71 -1.09
C ALA A 133 3.08 5.98 -1.86
N LEU A 134 2.13 6.47 -2.63
CA LEU A 134 2.23 7.80 -3.24
C LEU A 134 1.93 8.85 -2.18
N LYS A 135 2.80 9.85 -2.09
CA LYS A 135 2.55 11.03 -1.24
C LYS A 135 1.39 11.85 -1.79
N PRO A 136 0.69 12.62 -0.95
CA PRO A 136 -0.28 13.61 -1.41
C PRO A 136 0.31 14.49 -2.53
N THR A 137 -0.49 14.76 -3.57
CA THR A 137 -0.04 15.49 -4.76
C THR A 137 0.14 16.99 -4.54
N GLY A 138 -0.17 17.48 -3.35
CA GLY A 138 -0.05 18.89 -2.97
C GLY A 138 -0.12 19.09 -1.46
N ARG A 139 -0.02 20.34 -1.05
CA ARG A 139 -0.19 20.71 0.37
C ARG A 139 -1.62 20.42 0.82
N THR A 140 -1.74 19.89 2.01
CA THR A 140 -3.00 19.57 2.66
C THR A 140 -3.25 20.50 3.86
N VAL A 141 -4.47 20.46 4.41
CA VAL A 141 -4.79 21.10 5.69
C VAL A 141 -3.85 20.61 6.80
N LEU A 142 -3.42 19.32 6.77
CA LEU A 142 -2.49 18.78 7.74
C LEU A 142 -1.14 19.51 7.72
N ASN A 143 -0.62 19.81 6.52
CA ASN A 143 0.61 20.59 6.37
C ASN A 143 0.44 22.04 6.92
N ALA A 144 -0.71 22.65 6.62
CA ALA A 144 -0.97 24.02 7.07
C ALA A 144 -1.07 24.11 8.59
N LEU A 145 -1.73 23.17 9.24
CA LEU A 145 -1.82 23.10 10.70
C LEU A 145 -0.45 22.90 11.34
N LYS A 146 0.33 21.95 10.84
CA LYS A 146 1.70 21.70 11.33
C LYS A 146 2.60 22.91 11.20
N ASP A 147 2.54 23.62 10.07
CA ASP A 147 3.35 24.82 9.83
C ASP A 147 2.91 26.00 10.72
N ALA A 148 1.64 26.02 11.15
CA ALA A 148 1.14 26.96 12.14
C ALA A 148 1.51 26.60 13.59
N GLY A 149 2.28 25.53 13.81
CA GLY A 149 2.68 25.06 15.12
C GLY A 149 1.56 24.35 15.90
N LEU A 150 0.53 23.89 15.19
CA LEU A 150 -0.59 23.16 15.76
C LEU A 150 -0.35 21.64 15.72
N ASP A 151 -1.01 20.91 16.63
CA ASP A 151 -0.94 19.46 16.67
C ASP A 151 -1.74 18.84 15.50
N VAL A 152 -1.15 17.82 14.88
CA VAL A 152 -1.83 16.99 13.89
C VAL A 152 -1.62 15.53 14.28
N ILE A 153 -2.64 14.96 14.92
CA ILE A 153 -2.60 13.62 15.49
C ILE A 153 -3.31 12.66 14.54
N GLY A 154 -2.58 11.67 14.03
CA GLY A 154 -3.12 10.62 13.16
C GLY A 154 -3.35 9.34 13.93
N VAL A 155 -4.58 8.79 13.89
CA VAL A 155 -4.94 7.50 14.49
C VAL A 155 -5.28 6.49 13.38
N GLY A 156 -4.84 5.25 13.53
CA GLY A 156 -5.04 4.20 12.54
C GLY A 156 -4.09 4.35 11.34
N LYS A 157 -4.62 4.28 10.12
CA LYS A 157 -3.83 4.35 8.88
C LYS A 157 -3.54 5.77 8.38
N ILE A 158 -3.89 6.81 9.13
CA ILE A 158 -3.74 8.20 8.67
C ILE A 158 -2.30 8.52 8.29
N ASN A 159 -1.34 8.15 9.13
CA ASN A 159 0.08 8.37 8.84
C ASN A 159 0.50 7.72 7.50
N ASP A 160 0.07 6.50 7.24
CA ASP A 160 0.41 5.76 6.01
C ASP A 160 -0.27 6.37 4.77
N ILE A 161 -1.53 6.81 4.91
CA ILE A 161 -2.31 7.44 3.84
C ILE A 161 -1.66 8.75 3.37
N PHE A 162 -1.07 9.51 4.30
CA PHE A 162 -0.41 10.78 4.03
C PHE A 162 1.12 10.65 3.95
N CYS A 163 1.68 9.45 4.09
CA CYS A 163 3.13 9.21 4.11
C CYS A 163 3.86 10.10 5.14
N GLY A 164 3.25 10.33 6.29
CA GLY A 164 3.76 11.20 7.35
C GLY A 164 3.68 12.70 7.07
N GLU A 165 3.21 13.11 5.89
CA GLU A 165 3.14 14.52 5.50
C GLU A 165 2.12 15.28 6.36
N GLY A 166 2.60 16.31 7.04
CA GLY A 166 1.77 17.17 7.89
C GLY A 166 1.36 16.54 9.24
N ILE A 167 1.82 15.35 9.59
CA ILE A 167 1.53 14.67 10.85
C ILE A 167 2.56 15.07 11.91
N THR A 168 2.11 15.35 13.14
CA THR A 168 2.99 15.62 14.30
C THR A 168 3.11 14.43 15.25
N GLN A 169 2.02 13.65 15.40
CA GLN A 169 1.97 12.46 16.24
C GLN A 169 1.16 11.36 15.52
N THR A 170 1.51 10.10 15.77
CA THR A 170 0.80 8.96 15.16
C THR A 170 0.55 7.86 16.17
N TYR A 171 -0.64 7.28 16.11
CA TYR A 171 -1.09 6.15 16.93
C TYR A 171 -1.56 5.04 16.02
N HIS A 172 -0.80 3.96 15.96
CA HIS A 172 -1.21 2.76 15.22
C HIS A 172 -2.35 2.05 15.96
N SER A 173 -3.37 1.61 15.22
CA SER A 173 -4.48 0.84 15.78
C SER A 173 -4.61 -0.53 15.09
N ASP A 174 -4.83 -1.58 15.88
CA ASP A 174 -5.01 -2.95 15.40
C ASP A 174 -6.47 -3.24 15.00
N SER A 175 -7.40 -2.42 15.49
CA SER A 175 -8.85 -2.53 15.24
C SER A 175 -9.54 -1.17 15.38
N SER A 176 -10.78 -1.06 14.92
CA SER A 176 -11.61 0.13 15.13
C SER A 176 -11.87 0.40 16.61
N VAL A 177 -12.09 -0.64 17.41
CA VAL A 177 -12.26 -0.51 18.87
C VAL A 177 -11.01 0.07 19.51
N HIS A 178 -9.82 -0.46 19.18
CA HIS A 178 -8.54 0.07 19.68
C HIS A 178 -8.34 1.53 19.25
N GLY A 179 -8.61 1.86 17.98
CA GLY A 179 -8.54 3.23 17.48
C GLY A 179 -9.47 4.19 18.21
N MET A 180 -10.69 3.77 18.54
CA MET A 180 -11.61 4.58 19.35
C MET A 180 -11.15 4.75 20.79
N GLN A 181 -10.59 3.72 21.42
CA GLN A 181 -10.00 3.83 22.76
C GLN A 181 -8.86 4.86 22.78
N GLN A 182 -7.92 4.76 21.82
CA GLN A 182 -6.86 5.75 21.67
C GLN A 182 -7.41 7.17 21.47
N THR A 183 -8.45 7.33 20.63
CA THR A 183 -9.08 8.62 20.38
C THR A 183 -9.69 9.22 21.66
N VAL A 184 -10.37 8.41 22.46
CA VAL A 184 -10.94 8.86 23.75
C VAL A 184 -9.84 9.28 24.73
N GLU A 185 -8.72 8.59 24.78
CA GLU A 185 -7.59 9.00 25.61
C GLU A 185 -6.96 10.31 25.12
N ILE A 186 -6.74 10.46 23.80
CA ILE A 186 -6.23 11.70 23.19
C ILE A 186 -7.16 12.88 23.51
N CYS A 187 -8.48 12.69 23.50
CA CYS A 187 -9.44 13.75 23.84
C CYS A 187 -9.37 14.23 25.31
N LYS A 188 -8.67 13.50 26.18
CA LYS A 188 -8.43 13.93 27.57
C LYS A 188 -7.15 14.77 27.70
N GLU A 189 -6.30 14.75 26.68
CA GLU A 189 -5.09 15.54 26.64
C GLU A 189 -5.39 16.97 26.19
N ASP A 190 -4.62 17.93 26.68
CA ASP A 190 -4.71 19.34 26.26
C ASP A 190 -3.87 19.53 24.97
N PHE A 191 -4.45 19.18 23.81
CA PHE A 191 -3.84 19.43 22.51
C PHE A 191 -4.59 20.53 21.74
N HIS A 192 -3.88 21.27 20.91
CA HIS A 192 -4.45 22.33 20.11
C HIS A 192 -4.21 22.08 18.60
N GLY A 193 -5.22 21.57 17.91
CA GLY A 193 -5.10 21.20 16.51
C GLY A 193 -6.16 20.22 16.03
N LEU A 194 -5.74 19.20 15.27
CA LEU A 194 -6.61 18.21 14.66
C LEU A 194 -6.22 16.79 15.07
N CYS A 195 -7.17 16.01 15.57
CA CYS A 195 -7.07 14.56 15.67
C CYS A 195 -7.85 13.93 14.50
N PHE A 196 -7.12 13.30 13.57
CA PHE A 196 -7.72 12.63 12.40
C PHE A 196 -7.67 11.11 12.59
N VAL A 197 -8.85 10.48 12.59
CA VAL A 197 -9.01 9.07 12.96
C VAL A 197 -9.49 8.26 11.77
N ASN A 198 -8.85 7.11 11.51
CA ASN A 198 -9.30 6.11 10.55
C ASN A 198 -9.67 4.81 11.27
N LEU A 199 -10.95 4.46 11.27
CA LEU A 199 -11.49 3.22 11.83
C LEU A 199 -11.39 2.11 10.78
N VAL A 200 -10.35 1.29 10.88
CA VAL A 200 -9.88 0.39 9.81
C VAL A 200 -10.82 -0.78 9.49
N ASP A 201 -11.64 -1.24 10.45
CA ASP A 201 -12.44 -2.46 10.30
C ASP A 201 -13.63 -2.24 9.35
N PHE A 202 -14.19 -1.04 9.30
CA PHE A 202 -15.29 -0.71 8.39
C PHE A 202 -14.95 -1.00 6.94
N ASP A 203 -13.73 -0.70 6.53
CA ASP A 203 -13.20 -1.02 5.20
C ASP A 203 -12.72 -2.48 5.12
N ALA A 204 -11.80 -2.87 6.00
CA ALA A 204 -11.04 -4.10 5.89
C ALA A 204 -11.88 -5.37 6.16
N LEU A 205 -12.78 -5.32 7.13
CA LEU A 205 -13.58 -6.50 7.53
C LEU A 205 -14.94 -6.52 6.86
N TRP A 206 -15.57 -5.37 6.63
CA TRP A 206 -16.96 -5.31 6.21
C TRP A 206 -17.14 -4.71 4.82
N GLY A 207 -16.48 -3.60 4.49
CA GLY A 207 -16.62 -2.91 3.21
C GLY A 207 -16.19 -3.77 2.03
N HIS A 208 -14.97 -4.25 2.01
CA HIS A 208 -14.45 -5.13 0.95
C HIS A 208 -15.18 -6.47 0.85
N ARG A 209 -15.79 -6.95 1.94
CA ARG A 209 -16.54 -8.21 1.99
C ARG A 209 -18.02 -8.03 1.74
N ARG A 210 -18.49 -6.81 1.51
CA ARG A 210 -19.91 -6.46 1.30
C ARG A 210 -20.80 -7.02 2.40
N ASN A 211 -20.35 -6.89 3.66
CA ASN A 211 -21.08 -7.33 4.84
C ASN A 211 -21.82 -6.13 5.47
N PRO A 212 -23.11 -5.90 5.15
CA PRO A 212 -23.86 -4.77 5.69
C PRO A 212 -24.17 -4.93 7.18
N GLU A 213 -24.34 -6.16 7.69
CA GLU A 213 -24.62 -6.41 9.10
C GLU A 213 -23.47 -6.01 10.02
N GLY A 214 -22.21 -6.25 9.57
CA GLY A 214 -21.03 -5.80 10.31
C GLY A 214 -20.81 -4.29 10.24
N TYR A 215 -21.41 -3.62 9.25
CA TYR A 215 -21.25 -2.18 9.03
C TYR A 215 -22.22 -1.36 9.91
N GLY A 216 -23.38 -1.90 10.29
CA GLY A 216 -24.41 -1.28 11.11
C GLY A 216 -24.41 -1.77 12.53
#